data_02f079cb965246509ee5bc7d7394790a
#
_entry.id   02f079cb965246509ee5bc7d7394790a
#
_cell.length_a   1.000
_cell.length_b   1.000
_cell.length_c   1.000
_cell.angle_alpha   90.00
_cell.angle_beta   90.00
_cell.angle_gamma   90.00
#
_symmetry.space_group_name_H-M   'P 1'
#
loop_
_entity.id
_entity.type
_entity.pdbx_description
1 polymer ?
#
loop_
_entity_poly.entity_id
_entity_poly.type
_entity_poly.pdbx_seq_one_letter_code
_entity_poly.pdbx_strand_id
1 'polypeptide(L)'
;MRSLFLVSAMAAFAQTDLRPVFVYSGPTSGETAGRAERDGDTWRLTTISIPPNAPASTEWAMRIRARIPVPAQRNDLVVAAFNIRCLAPEECSTRLNVEQAVSPFTKSYAQPVLSTAQSRAVKIAFRMTETYQGNDYFVDFWMGQQVQTVEVSNITLINYGTEATPADVGVDPFYEGADHDAEWRKAAVERIDKLRKADLTVNVRDENGKPIEDAAVEVRMKRHAFGWGTAVAADQLLGTSTDSQRYREAVLANFNMVVFENDLKWPQWEQNRQRPLDGIRWLKQNGISRIRGHNLVWPGWQYLPASVRTLENNTEALRARVRDHISEVTRATAGELEDWDVLNEPYTNRDLQRILGDEEMSAWFRLAQRGDPAAKLYINDYNILSAGGGNLAHRNHYYQTISYLDSLGTPVDGIGMQGHFSGPTPPEQMLRILDRFAVFNKPIEITEFDFDTADEALQARFTRDLLITFFSHPSANAFLMWGFWEGRHWRPRCAMFRRDWSTKPNFDVWREMVYKQWWTNADLKSDKNGAAIVRGFHGEYEVTARAGDRSKTVTAKMGADGVIIDITP
;
A
#
# COMPACT_ATOMS: atom_id res chain seq x y z
N MET A 1 33.56 36.32 13.71
CA MET A 1 32.97 35.34 12.80
C MET A 1 31.71 35.93 12.24
N ARG A 2 31.70 36.29 10.97
CA ARG A 2 30.54 36.90 10.30
C ARG A 2 29.69 35.78 9.75
N SER A 3 28.45 35.61 10.25
CA SER A 3 27.44 34.75 9.65
C SER A 3 27.00 35.35 8.31
N LEU A 4 27.33 34.67 7.22
CA LEU A 4 26.73 34.93 5.92
C LEU A 4 25.31 34.36 5.95
N PHE A 5 24.31 35.23 6.01
CA PHE A 5 22.97 34.89 5.60
C PHE A 5 22.96 34.77 4.07
N LEU A 6 22.86 33.57 3.54
CA LEU A 6 22.47 33.35 2.15
C LEU A 6 20.98 33.72 2.02
N VAL A 7 20.69 34.93 1.59
CA VAL A 7 19.39 35.28 1.06
C VAL A 7 19.33 34.64 -0.33
N SER A 8 18.65 33.51 -0.46
CA SER A 8 18.29 32.93 -1.74
C SER A 8 17.42 33.95 -2.47
N ALA A 9 17.95 34.56 -3.53
CA ALA A 9 17.17 35.39 -4.43
C ALA A 9 16.14 34.47 -5.11
N MET A 10 14.86 34.56 -4.72
CA MET A 10 13.76 33.95 -5.48
C MET A 10 13.82 34.53 -6.90
N ALA A 11 14.06 33.68 -7.88
CA ALA A 11 13.96 34.08 -9.29
C ALA A 11 12.53 34.60 -9.52
N ALA A 12 12.42 35.83 -10.03
CA ALA A 12 11.13 36.43 -10.33
C ALA A 12 10.59 35.84 -11.65
N PHE A 13 9.85 34.74 -11.55
CA PHE A 13 9.14 34.17 -12.70
C PHE A 13 7.95 35.05 -13.06
N ALA A 14 7.64 35.15 -14.37
CA ALA A 14 6.43 35.80 -14.82
C ALA A 14 5.21 35.04 -14.25
N GLN A 15 4.38 35.73 -13.49
CA GLN A 15 3.19 35.17 -12.86
C GLN A 15 1.95 35.67 -13.57
N THR A 16 1.10 34.79 -14.05
CA THR A 16 -0.16 35.13 -14.67
C THR A 16 -1.31 34.55 -13.88
N ASP A 17 -2.15 35.41 -13.29
CA ASP A 17 -3.40 34.99 -12.65
C ASP A 17 -4.37 34.50 -13.73
N LEU A 18 -4.81 33.26 -13.62
CA LEU A 18 -5.76 32.64 -14.56
C LEU A 18 -7.22 33.12 -14.36
N ARG A 19 -7.49 33.91 -13.31
CA ARG A 19 -8.77 34.58 -13.03
C ARG A 19 -9.98 33.65 -13.06
N PRO A 20 -10.01 32.58 -12.28
CA PRO A 20 -11.14 31.66 -12.30
C PRO A 20 -12.39 32.30 -11.71
N VAL A 21 -13.49 32.29 -12.45
CA VAL A 21 -14.82 32.65 -11.95
C VAL A 21 -15.66 31.38 -11.89
N PHE A 22 -15.80 30.82 -10.70
CA PHE A 22 -16.52 29.56 -10.51
C PHE A 22 -18.03 29.78 -10.54
N VAL A 23 -18.72 28.82 -11.14
CA VAL A 23 -20.18 28.67 -11.12
C VAL A 23 -20.54 27.24 -10.80
N TYR A 24 -21.67 27.05 -10.10
CA TYR A 24 -22.20 25.73 -9.88
C TYR A 24 -22.72 25.11 -11.18
N SER A 25 -22.40 23.85 -11.39
CA SER A 25 -22.88 23.06 -12.52
C SER A 25 -23.23 21.66 -12.03
N GLY A 26 -24.51 21.37 -11.93
CA GLY A 26 -25.03 20.08 -11.50
C GLY A 26 -26.54 20.09 -11.37
N PRO A 27 -27.18 18.91 -11.37
CA PRO A 27 -28.62 18.78 -11.17
C PRO A 27 -29.00 19.08 -9.72
N THR A 28 -30.19 19.63 -9.52
CA THR A 28 -30.76 19.91 -8.20
C THR A 28 -31.75 18.82 -7.75
N SER A 29 -32.10 17.90 -8.66
CA SER A 29 -33.02 16.79 -8.42
C SER A 29 -32.69 15.59 -9.32
N GLY A 30 -33.20 14.42 -8.99
CA GLY A 30 -32.96 13.18 -9.71
C GLY A 30 -32.05 12.21 -8.94
N GLU A 31 -31.58 11.17 -9.62
CA GLU A 31 -30.71 10.15 -9.00
C GLU A 31 -29.38 10.74 -8.51
N THR A 32 -28.78 11.67 -9.28
CA THR A 32 -27.68 12.51 -8.81
C THR A 32 -28.26 13.90 -8.56
N ALA A 33 -28.20 14.36 -7.33
CA ALA A 33 -28.71 15.69 -6.97
C ALA A 33 -27.77 16.38 -5.97
N GLY A 34 -27.79 17.71 -6.01
CA GLY A 34 -27.04 18.52 -5.06
C GLY A 34 -27.32 20.01 -5.20
N ARG A 35 -26.62 20.78 -4.41
CA ARG A 35 -26.70 22.25 -4.38
C ARG A 35 -25.35 22.86 -4.07
N ALA A 36 -25.21 24.12 -4.41
CA ALA A 36 -24.10 24.95 -4.00
C ALA A 36 -24.61 26.26 -3.41
N GLU A 37 -24.01 26.68 -2.32
CA GLU A 37 -24.21 27.96 -1.68
C GLU A 37 -22.88 28.74 -1.71
N ARG A 38 -22.94 30.04 -1.93
CA ARG A 38 -21.74 30.88 -1.94
C ARG A 38 -21.88 32.01 -0.93
N ASP A 39 -20.86 32.14 -0.09
CA ASP A 39 -20.74 33.25 0.85
C ASP A 39 -19.35 33.86 0.71
N GLY A 40 -19.28 35.05 0.11
CA GLY A 40 -18.02 35.69 -0.26
C GLY A 40 -17.18 34.79 -1.18
N ASP A 41 -16.01 34.41 -0.71
CA ASP A 41 -15.07 33.52 -1.41
C ASP A 41 -15.24 32.04 -1.07
N THR A 42 -16.21 31.72 -0.20
CA THR A 42 -16.46 30.35 0.24
C THR A 42 -17.61 29.72 -0.52
N TRP A 43 -17.35 28.56 -1.12
CA TRP A 43 -18.33 27.67 -1.71
C TRP A 43 -18.65 26.56 -0.73
N ARG A 44 -19.93 26.40 -0.35
CA ARG A 44 -20.44 25.22 0.34
C ARG A 44 -21.20 24.35 -0.67
N LEU A 45 -20.70 23.14 -0.88
CA LEU A 45 -21.12 22.25 -1.94
C LEU A 45 -21.69 20.99 -1.29
N THR A 46 -22.96 20.67 -1.57
CA THR A 46 -23.65 19.50 -1.00
C THR A 46 -24.10 18.56 -2.10
N THR A 47 -23.57 17.35 -2.14
CA THR A 47 -24.12 16.22 -2.89
C THR A 47 -25.19 15.54 -2.03
N ILE A 48 -26.44 15.60 -2.45
CA ILE A 48 -27.61 15.13 -1.69
C ILE A 48 -27.89 13.65 -1.98
N SER A 49 -27.74 13.25 -3.25
CA SER A 49 -27.94 11.87 -3.68
C SER A 49 -27.02 11.52 -4.84
N ILE A 50 -26.68 10.26 -4.94
CA ILE A 50 -26.02 9.64 -6.10
C ILE A 50 -26.72 8.30 -6.38
N PRO A 51 -26.73 7.81 -7.66
CA PRO A 51 -27.31 6.52 -7.97
C PRO A 51 -26.63 5.40 -7.18
N PRO A 52 -27.35 4.39 -6.72
CA PRO A 52 -26.74 3.17 -6.20
C PRO A 52 -25.82 2.55 -7.25
N ASN A 53 -24.58 2.24 -6.88
CA ASN A 53 -23.54 1.73 -7.79
C ASN A 53 -23.19 2.67 -8.96
N ALA A 54 -23.27 3.98 -8.73
CA ALA A 54 -22.87 4.97 -9.73
C ALA A 54 -21.44 4.68 -10.21
N PRO A 55 -21.21 4.54 -11.52
CA PRO A 55 -19.85 4.38 -12.03
C PRO A 55 -19.01 5.63 -11.71
N ALA A 56 -17.71 5.47 -11.55
CA ALA A 56 -16.77 6.59 -11.35
C ALA A 56 -16.93 7.70 -12.41
N SER A 57 -17.50 7.37 -13.57
CA SER A 57 -17.83 8.32 -14.64
C SER A 57 -18.92 9.33 -14.28
N THR A 58 -19.61 9.23 -13.13
CA THR A 58 -20.63 10.19 -12.70
C THR A 58 -20.13 11.25 -11.72
N GLU A 59 -18.87 11.18 -11.30
CA GLU A 59 -18.28 12.15 -10.38
C GLU A 59 -18.44 13.61 -10.83
N TRP A 60 -18.36 13.84 -12.14
CA TRP A 60 -18.48 15.15 -12.77
C TRP A 60 -19.89 15.75 -12.73
N ALA A 61 -20.91 14.95 -12.46
CA ALA A 61 -22.30 15.41 -12.45
C ALA A 61 -22.56 16.51 -11.42
N MET A 62 -21.77 16.53 -10.35
CA MET A 62 -21.81 17.53 -9.28
C MET A 62 -20.48 18.27 -9.22
N ARG A 63 -20.47 19.56 -9.56
CA ARG A 63 -19.22 20.36 -9.60
C ARG A 63 -19.45 21.85 -9.47
N ILE A 64 -18.42 22.57 -9.06
CA ILE A 64 -18.21 23.97 -9.47
C ILE A 64 -17.15 24.00 -10.56
N ARG A 65 -17.33 24.87 -11.52
CA ARG A 65 -16.41 25.02 -12.64
C ARG A 65 -16.16 26.48 -13.00
N ALA A 66 -14.96 26.77 -13.48
CA ALA A 66 -14.59 28.03 -14.04
C ALA A 66 -14.07 27.85 -15.47
N ARG A 67 -14.61 28.58 -16.45
CA ARG A 67 -14.01 28.71 -17.76
C ARG A 67 -12.89 29.72 -17.68
N ILE A 68 -11.69 29.35 -18.09
CA ILE A 68 -10.49 30.17 -17.90
C ILE A 68 -10.27 31.07 -19.11
N PRO A 69 -10.29 32.41 -18.93
CA PRO A 69 -10.17 33.35 -20.04
C PRO A 69 -8.74 33.54 -20.55
N VAL A 70 -7.74 33.09 -19.82
CA VAL A 70 -6.32 33.28 -20.10
C VAL A 70 -5.76 32.03 -20.77
N PRO A 71 -4.93 32.14 -21.84
CA PRO A 71 -4.32 30.99 -22.47
C PRO A 71 -3.27 30.33 -21.56
N ALA A 72 -3.04 29.04 -21.76
CA ALA A 72 -1.96 28.31 -21.14
C ALA A 72 -1.25 27.43 -22.16
N GLN A 73 0.06 27.32 -22.07
CA GLN A 73 0.90 26.54 -22.96
C GLN A 73 1.20 25.16 -22.37
N ARG A 74 1.44 24.20 -23.25
CA ARG A 74 1.97 22.90 -22.82
C ARG A 74 3.28 23.11 -22.04
N ASN A 75 3.44 22.37 -20.93
CA ASN A 75 4.53 22.46 -19.97
C ASN A 75 4.50 23.70 -19.05
N ASP A 76 3.56 24.63 -19.19
CA ASP A 76 3.38 25.67 -18.16
C ASP A 76 3.16 25.04 -16.79
N LEU A 77 3.87 25.55 -15.79
CA LEU A 77 3.64 25.20 -14.39
C LEU A 77 2.48 26.03 -13.85
N VAL A 78 1.39 25.37 -13.51
CA VAL A 78 0.23 26.01 -12.87
C VAL A 78 0.17 25.59 -11.41
N VAL A 79 -0.05 26.56 -10.52
CA VAL A 79 -0.27 26.33 -9.09
C VAL A 79 -1.72 26.65 -8.77
N ALA A 80 -2.44 25.65 -8.27
CA ALA A 80 -3.75 25.82 -7.64
C ALA A 80 -3.56 25.92 -6.12
N ALA A 81 -4.11 26.96 -5.51
CA ALA A 81 -4.13 27.06 -4.04
C ALA A 81 -5.55 27.38 -3.55
N PHE A 82 -5.98 26.72 -2.47
CA PHE A 82 -7.31 26.88 -1.89
C PHE A 82 -7.35 26.31 -0.47
N ASN A 83 -8.37 26.69 0.29
CA ASN A 83 -8.70 26.03 1.55
C ASN A 83 -9.85 25.06 1.34
N ILE A 84 -9.82 23.93 2.03
CA ILE A 84 -10.86 22.90 1.95
C ILE A 84 -11.15 22.29 3.32
N ARG A 85 -12.43 21.99 3.58
CA ARG A 85 -12.85 21.15 4.71
C ARG A 85 -14.08 20.32 4.37
N CYS A 86 -14.21 19.18 5.02
CA CYS A 86 -15.39 18.33 4.99
C CYS A 86 -16.34 18.72 6.12
N LEU A 87 -17.62 18.95 5.83
CA LEU A 87 -18.64 19.18 6.84
C LEU A 87 -19.44 17.92 7.16
N ALA A 88 -19.60 17.04 6.17
CA ALA A 88 -20.25 15.75 6.31
C ALA A 88 -19.93 14.88 5.07
N PRO A 89 -19.68 13.58 5.22
CA PRO A 89 -19.47 12.82 6.45
C PRO A 89 -18.12 13.17 7.14
N GLU A 90 -17.48 12.24 7.81
CA GLU A 90 -16.18 12.45 8.47
C GLU A 90 -15.04 12.79 7.48
N GLU A 91 -15.09 12.21 6.29
CA GLU A 91 -14.11 12.41 5.22
C GLU A 91 -14.82 12.65 3.87
N CYS A 92 -14.37 13.68 3.16
CA CYS A 92 -14.87 14.05 1.83
C CYS A 92 -13.78 13.90 0.77
N SER A 93 -14.22 13.61 -0.46
CA SER A 93 -13.35 13.61 -1.65
C SER A 93 -13.89 14.59 -2.68
N THR A 94 -13.01 15.44 -3.17
CA THR A 94 -13.25 16.36 -4.26
C THR A 94 -12.16 16.12 -5.32
N ARG A 95 -12.50 16.10 -6.60
CA ARG A 95 -11.48 15.98 -7.65
C ARG A 95 -11.23 17.34 -8.30
N LEU A 96 -9.99 17.82 -8.20
CA LEU A 96 -9.55 18.97 -8.99
C LEU A 96 -9.18 18.52 -10.40
N ASN A 97 -9.79 19.14 -11.41
CA ASN A 97 -9.50 18.86 -12.81
C ASN A 97 -9.16 20.15 -13.56
N VAL A 98 -8.28 20.02 -14.54
CA VAL A 98 -8.07 21.00 -15.60
C VAL A 98 -8.26 20.28 -16.93
N GLU A 99 -9.31 20.64 -17.66
CA GLU A 99 -9.73 19.90 -18.85
C GLU A 99 -10.15 20.80 -20.00
N GLN A 100 -9.98 20.30 -21.23
CA GLN A 100 -10.49 20.94 -22.44
C GLN A 100 -12.01 21.17 -22.36
N ALA A 101 -12.49 22.32 -22.86
CA ALA A 101 -13.91 22.70 -22.75
C ALA A 101 -14.84 21.93 -23.69
N VAL A 102 -14.30 21.16 -24.63
CA VAL A 102 -15.04 20.37 -25.63
C VAL A 102 -14.52 18.95 -25.70
N SER A 103 -15.35 18.03 -26.23
CA SER A 103 -14.93 16.65 -26.46
C SER A 103 -13.62 16.58 -27.25
N PRO A 104 -12.68 15.70 -26.85
CA PRO A 104 -12.77 14.59 -25.90
C PRO A 104 -12.54 14.94 -24.42
N PHE A 105 -12.56 16.22 -24.02
CA PHE A 105 -12.34 16.67 -22.63
C PHE A 105 -10.98 16.21 -22.07
N THR A 106 -9.93 16.33 -22.90
CA THR A 106 -8.57 15.96 -22.53
C THR A 106 -8.13 16.72 -21.29
N LYS A 107 -7.55 16.00 -20.33
CA LYS A 107 -7.19 16.56 -19.04
C LYS A 107 -5.69 16.84 -18.95
N SER A 108 -5.34 18.06 -18.56
CA SER A 108 -3.98 18.40 -18.15
C SER A 108 -3.71 18.04 -16.70
N TYR A 109 -4.76 18.01 -15.87
CA TYR A 109 -4.67 17.59 -14.46
C TYR A 109 -5.99 16.95 -14.01
N ALA A 110 -5.92 15.89 -13.18
CA ALA A 110 -7.09 15.27 -12.60
C ALA A 110 -6.68 14.43 -11.37
N GLN A 111 -6.81 15.00 -10.17
CA GLN A 111 -6.45 14.31 -8.94
C GLN A 111 -7.50 14.53 -7.84
N PRO A 112 -7.76 13.53 -7.00
CA PRO A 112 -8.61 13.69 -5.84
C PRO A 112 -7.92 14.55 -4.78
N VAL A 113 -8.72 15.35 -4.08
CA VAL A 113 -8.33 16.11 -2.91
C VAL A 113 -9.23 15.69 -1.75
N LEU A 114 -8.64 15.08 -0.75
CA LEU A 114 -9.35 14.64 0.44
C LEU A 114 -9.39 15.75 1.49
N SER A 115 -10.47 15.79 2.26
CA SER A 115 -10.65 16.72 3.37
C SER A 115 -11.37 16.07 4.55
N THR A 116 -11.06 16.56 5.74
CA THR A 116 -11.72 16.21 7.00
C THR A 116 -12.42 17.44 7.58
N ALA A 117 -12.99 17.34 8.76
CA ALA A 117 -13.64 18.48 9.43
C ALA A 117 -12.68 19.65 9.71
N GLN A 118 -11.36 19.36 9.83
CA GLN A 118 -10.35 20.39 9.97
C GLN A 118 -10.09 21.08 8.63
N SER A 119 -10.21 22.40 8.60
CA SER A 119 -9.84 23.18 7.41
C SER A 119 -8.34 23.12 7.18
N ARG A 120 -7.93 22.85 5.93
CA ARG A 120 -6.52 22.89 5.54
C ARG A 120 -6.31 23.71 4.27
N ALA A 121 -5.16 24.37 4.20
CA ALA A 121 -4.69 24.98 2.98
C ALA A 121 -4.09 23.88 2.07
N VAL A 122 -4.48 23.93 0.80
CA VAL A 122 -3.97 23.03 -0.25
C VAL A 122 -3.22 23.87 -1.26
N LYS A 123 -2.03 23.40 -1.67
CA LYS A 123 -1.24 24.02 -2.73
C LYS A 123 -0.71 22.92 -3.64
N ILE A 124 -1.15 22.92 -4.88
CA ILE A 124 -0.87 21.87 -5.86
C ILE A 124 -0.19 22.50 -7.06
N ALA A 125 0.98 22.02 -7.44
CA ALA A 125 1.66 22.40 -8.66
C ALA A 125 1.56 21.27 -9.68
N PHE A 126 1.20 21.60 -10.92
CA PHE A 126 1.11 20.65 -12.02
C PHE A 126 1.52 21.30 -13.34
N ARG A 127 2.00 20.48 -14.28
CA ARG A 127 2.31 20.97 -15.63
C ARG A 127 1.15 20.71 -16.57
N MET A 128 0.86 21.72 -17.39
CA MET A 128 -0.10 21.58 -18.47
C MET A 128 0.40 20.55 -19.49
N THR A 129 -0.43 19.57 -19.84
CA THR A 129 -0.09 18.57 -20.86
C THR A 129 -0.49 19.00 -22.26
N GLU A 130 -1.37 20.00 -22.36
CA GLU A 130 -1.88 20.54 -23.60
C GLU A 130 -1.75 22.06 -23.63
N THR A 131 -1.81 22.64 -24.87
CA THR A 131 -1.91 24.07 -25.07
C THR A 131 -3.38 24.44 -25.24
N TYR A 132 -3.86 25.40 -24.48
CA TYR A 132 -5.23 25.92 -24.53
C TYR A 132 -5.22 27.41 -24.87
N GLN A 133 -6.14 27.84 -25.75
CA GLN A 133 -6.46 29.25 -25.90
C GLN A 133 -7.38 29.72 -24.78
N GLY A 134 -7.48 31.02 -24.55
CA GLY A 134 -8.43 31.55 -23.58
C GLY A 134 -9.86 31.11 -23.90
N ASN A 135 -10.59 30.67 -22.88
CA ASN A 135 -11.93 30.08 -22.92
C ASN A 135 -12.03 28.66 -23.52
N ASP A 136 -10.91 27.98 -23.81
CA ASP A 136 -10.92 26.63 -24.39
C ASP A 136 -10.79 25.53 -23.32
N TYR A 137 -10.67 25.90 -22.06
CA TYR A 137 -10.53 24.94 -20.97
C TYR A 137 -11.24 25.38 -19.69
N PHE A 138 -11.51 24.38 -18.84
CA PHE A 138 -12.12 24.56 -17.54
C PHE A 138 -11.18 24.13 -16.43
N VAL A 139 -11.37 24.74 -15.24
CA VAL A 139 -10.95 24.22 -13.96
C VAL A 139 -12.19 23.82 -13.19
N ASP A 140 -12.25 22.58 -12.73
CA ASP A 140 -13.41 21.99 -12.08
C ASP A 140 -13.04 21.41 -10.71
N PHE A 141 -13.95 21.54 -9.74
CA PHE A 141 -13.97 20.73 -8.54
C PHE A 141 -15.19 19.79 -8.62
N TRP A 142 -14.92 18.50 -8.87
CA TRP A 142 -15.94 17.47 -8.95
C TRP A 142 -16.20 16.88 -7.57
N MET A 143 -17.44 16.53 -7.24
CA MET A 143 -17.85 16.09 -5.92
C MET A 143 -18.98 15.05 -5.91
N GLY A 144 -19.28 14.47 -7.06
CA GLY A 144 -20.27 13.39 -7.18
C GLY A 144 -19.77 12.00 -6.78
N GLN A 145 -18.67 11.92 -5.99
CA GLN A 145 -18.09 10.64 -5.56
C GLN A 145 -18.91 9.96 -4.45
N GLN A 146 -19.52 10.77 -3.60
CA GLN A 146 -20.36 10.31 -2.48
C GLN A 146 -21.32 11.41 -2.04
N VAL A 147 -22.31 11.06 -1.23
CA VAL A 147 -23.15 12.03 -0.52
C VAL A 147 -22.24 12.73 0.51
N GLN A 148 -22.07 14.04 0.35
CA GLN A 148 -21.10 14.82 1.15
C GLN A 148 -21.41 16.31 1.13
N THR A 149 -20.88 17.03 2.11
CA THR A 149 -20.87 18.50 2.15
C THR A 149 -19.45 19.00 2.35
N VAL A 150 -18.95 19.78 1.39
CA VAL A 150 -17.58 20.30 1.35
C VAL A 150 -17.60 21.81 1.29
N GLU A 151 -16.72 22.48 2.03
CA GLU A 151 -16.41 23.89 1.82
C GLU A 151 -15.06 24.03 1.13
N VAL A 152 -15.04 24.88 0.08
CA VAL A 152 -13.83 25.28 -0.64
C VAL A 152 -13.79 26.80 -0.69
N SER A 153 -12.65 27.41 -0.35
CA SER A 153 -12.52 28.87 -0.31
C SER A 153 -11.13 29.34 -0.73
N ASN A 154 -10.99 30.64 -1.00
CA ASN A 154 -9.74 31.29 -1.37
C ASN A 154 -9.05 30.63 -2.57
N ILE A 155 -9.83 30.26 -3.60
CA ILE A 155 -9.32 29.53 -4.78
C ILE A 155 -8.52 30.47 -5.65
N THR A 156 -7.25 30.17 -5.87
CA THR A 156 -6.35 30.87 -6.79
C THR A 156 -5.71 29.90 -7.76
N LEU A 157 -5.49 30.36 -8.99
CA LEU A 157 -4.74 29.61 -10.02
C LEU A 157 -3.73 30.56 -10.66
N ILE A 158 -2.46 30.26 -10.50
CA ILE A 158 -1.36 31.08 -11.03
C ILE A 158 -0.54 30.24 -12.00
N ASN A 159 -0.35 30.74 -13.19
CA ASN A 159 0.56 30.18 -14.19
C ASN A 159 1.93 30.85 -14.07
N TYR A 160 2.97 30.05 -13.86
CA TYR A 160 4.38 30.46 -13.70
C TYR A 160 5.23 30.23 -14.95
N GLY A 161 4.60 29.82 -16.08
CA GLY A 161 5.30 29.54 -17.34
C GLY A 161 6.09 28.23 -17.30
N THR A 162 6.92 28.01 -18.32
CA THR A 162 7.62 26.73 -18.53
C THR A 162 8.89 26.58 -17.71
N GLU A 163 9.53 27.68 -17.30
CA GLU A 163 10.85 27.68 -16.66
C GLU A 163 10.79 27.42 -15.15
N ALA A 164 9.67 27.75 -14.50
CA ALA A 164 9.52 27.54 -13.06
C ALA A 164 9.41 26.05 -12.72
N THR A 165 9.95 25.68 -11.55
CA THR A 165 9.80 24.36 -10.95
C THR A 165 8.84 24.40 -9.75
N PRO A 166 8.25 23.28 -9.33
CA PRO A 166 7.43 23.23 -8.10
C PRO A 166 8.17 23.79 -6.88
N ALA A 167 9.46 23.49 -6.73
CA ALA A 167 10.28 24.00 -5.63
C ALA A 167 10.41 25.53 -5.62
N ASP A 168 10.53 26.15 -6.79
CA ASP A 168 10.62 27.63 -6.91
C ASP A 168 9.35 28.34 -6.42
N VAL A 169 8.22 27.63 -6.43
CA VAL A 169 6.92 28.15 -5.98
C VAL A 169 6.52 27.58 -4.60
N GLY A 170 7.44 26.94 -3.91
CA GLY A 170 7.23 26.39 -2.56
C GLY A 170 6.21 25.26 -2.53
N VAL A 171 6.23 24.40 -3.54
CA VAL A 171 5.47 23.14 -3.59
C VAL A 171 6.47 22.01 -3.69
N ASP A 172 6.27 20.95 -2.89
CA ASP A 172 7.09 19.76 -3.03
C ASP A 172 6.96 19.19 -4.45
N PRO A 173 8.06 18.95 -5.15
CA PRO A 173 8.03 18.48 -6.53
C PRO A 173 7.46 17.07 -6.70
N PHE A 174 7.27 16.32 -5.61
CA PHE A 174 6.84 14.93 -5.65
C PHE A 174 5.40 14.73 -5.14
N TYR A 175 5.14 14.99 -3.86
CA TYR A 175 3.83 14.85 -3.21
C TYR A 175 3.86 15.48 -1.82
N GLU A 176 2.71 15.77 -1.25
CA GLU A 176 2.57 16.34 0.09
C GLU A 176 3.23 15.42 1.14
N GLY A 177 4.12 15.97 1.95
CA GLY A 177 4.88 15.23 2.97
C GLY A 177 6.09 14.48 2.47
N ALA A 178 6.51 14.67 1.20
CA ALA A 178 7.74 14.06 0.67
C ALA A 178 9.04 14.69 1.24
N ASP A 179 8.94 15.83 1.91
CA ASP A 179 10.10 16.51 2.51
C ASP A 179 10.89 15.60 3.43
N HIS A 180 12.23 15.75 3.36
CA HIS A 180 13.13 14.95 4.20
C HIS A 180 12.86 15.13 5.69
N ASP A 181 12.52 16.34 6.11
CA ASP A 181 12.33 16.73 7.53
C ASP A 181 10.86 16.74 7.95
N ALA A 182 9.97 16.13 7.17
CA ALA A 182 8.54 16.06 7.47
C ALA A 182 8.27 15.45 8.86
N GLU A 183 7.39 16.09 9.64
CA GLU A 183 7.08 15.67 11.02
C GLU A 183 6.53 14.24 11.10
N TRP A 184 5.71 13.82 10.11
CA TRP A 184 5.21 12.44 10.07
C TRP A 184 6.34 11.40 10.04
N ARG A 185 7.47 11.73 9.39
CA ARG A 185 8.63 10.83 9.27
C ARG A 185 9.33 10.65 10.61
N LYS A 186 9.55 11.74 11.36
CA LYS A 186 10.11 11.69 12.71
C LYS A 186 9.23 10.83 13.63
N ALA A 187 7.93 11.12 13.65
CA ALA A 187 6.96 10.35 14.41
C ALA A 187 6.90 8.86 13.97
N ALA A 188 7.06 8.56 12.68
CA ALA A 188 7.13 7.19 12.19
C ALA A 188 8.38 6.45 12.69
N VAL A 189 9.55 7.09 12.67
CA VAL A 189 10.80 6.50 13.19
C VAL A 189 10.68 6.19 14.68
N GLU A 190 10.11 7.09 15.48
CA GLU A 190 9.85 6.86 16.90
C GLU A 190 8.89 5.68 17.14
N ARG A 191 7.82 5.58 16.35
CA ARG A 191 6.90 4.43 16.42
C ARG A 191 7.59 3.12 16.05
N ILE A 192 8.42 3.11 15.00
CA ILE A 192 9.21 1.93 14.61
C ILE A 192 10.12 1.49 15.76
N ASP A 193 10.86 2.42 16.38
CA ASP A 193 11.72 2.08 17.51
C ASP A 193 10.95 1.47 18.68
N LYS A 194 9.79 2.03 18.97
CA LYS A 194 8.93 1.55 20.08
C LYS A 194 8.26 0.20 19.77
N LEU A 195 7.77 0.01 18.54
CA LEU A 195 6.88 -1.11 18.20
C LEU A 195 7.63 -2.31 17.61
N ARG A 196 8.82 -2.07 17.00
CA ARG A 196 9.52 -3.09 16.21
C ARG A 196 10.81 -3.55 16.84
N LYS A 197 11.22 -2.95 17.96
CA LYS A 197 12.44 -3.33 18.69
C LYS A 197 12.15 -3.69 20.14
N ALA A 198 12.98 -4.59 20.64
CA ALA A 198 13.01 -4.97 22.06
C ALA A 198 14.45 -5.25 22.50
N ASP A 199 14.66 -5.52 23.77
CA ASP A 199 15.97 -5.81 24.31
C ASP A 199 16.31 -7.32 24.16
N LEU A 200 17.49 -7.59 23.58
CA LEU A 200 18.11 -8.90 23.58
C LEU A 200 19.24 -8.86 24.60
N THR A 201 19.07 -9.63 25.67
CA THR A 201 20.02 -9.76 26.78
C THR A 201 20.74 -11.09 26.69
N VAL A 202 22.07 -11.06 26.70
CA VAL A 202 22.91 -12.26 26.71
C VAL A 202 23.64 -12.32 28.05
N ASN A 203 23.39 -13.33 28.84
CA ASN A 203 24.12 -13.60 30.07
C ASN A 203 25.20 -14.66 29.80
N VAL A 204 26.45 -14.26 29.91
CA VAL A 204 27.61 -15.17 29.74
C VAL A 204 28.11 -15.65 31.09
N ARG A 205 28.10 -16.97 31.29
CA ARG A 205 28.47 -17.61 32.56
C ARG A 205 29.46 -18.76 32.34
N ASP A 206 30.28 -19.03 33.34
CA ASP A 206 31.11 -20.24 33.34
C ASP A 206 30.28 -21.50 33.73
N GLU A 207 30.94 -22.65 33.72
CA GLU A 207 30.31 -23.95 34.05
C GLU A 207 29.75 -24.02 35.48
N ASN A 208 30.22 -23.14 36.39
CA ASN A 208 29.74 -23.03 37.77
C ASN A 208 28.64 -21.96 37.92
N GLY A 209 28.19 -21.35 36.82
CA GLY A 209 27.17 -20.31 36.81
C GLY A 209 27.71 -18.90 37.16
N LYS A 210 29.02 -18.75 37.35
CA LYS A 210 29.64 -17.44 37.67
C LYS A 210 29.67 -16.53 36.41
N PRO A 211 29.28 -15.25 36.53
CA PRO A 211 29.37 -14.30 35.43
C PRO A 211 30.80 -14.18 34.87
N ILE A 212 30.88 -14.09 33.54
CA ILE A 212 32.13 -13.82 32.84
C ILE A 212 32.08 -12.38 32.32
N GLU A 213 32.97 -11.52 32.84
CA GLU A 213 33.17 -10.16 32.40
C GLU A 213 34.03 -10.13 31.11
N ASP A 214 33.83 -9.12 30.26
CA ASP A 214 34.59 -8.89 29.01
C ASP A 214 34.50 -10.03 27.97
N ALA A 215 33.57 -10.98 28.12
CA ALA A 215 33.31 -11.96 27.07
C ALA A 215 32.82 -11.26 25.79
N ALA A 216 33.40 -11.63 24.65
CA ALA A 216 32.93 -11.11 23.36
C ALA A 216 31.59 -11.75 22.99
N VAL A 217 30.59 -10.93 22.66
CA VAL A 217 29.24 -11.36 22.27
C VAL A 217 28.91 -10.80 20.89
N GLU A 218 28.78 -11.69 19.92
CA GLU A 218 28.33 -11.35 18.56
C GLU A 218 26.83 -11.66 18.43
N VAL A 219 26.04 -10.65 18.05
CA VAL A 219 24.62 -10.78 17.76
C VAL A 219 24.40 -10.55 16.27
N ARG A 220 23.83 -11.51 15.58
CA ARG A 220 23.59 -11.46 14.12
C ARG A 220 22.16 -11.83 13.82
N MET A 221 21.39 -10.88 13.33
CA MET A 221 20.03 -11.13 12.83
C MET A 221 20.09 -12.04 11.61
N LYS A 222 19.29 -13.06 11.56
CA LYS A 222 19.20 -14.03 10.46
C LYS A 222 17.91 -13.88 9.67
N ARG A 223 16.80 -13.48 10.36
CA ARG A 223 15.50 -13.30 9.75
C ARG A 223 14.69 -12.27 10.53
N HIS A 224 14.07 -11.35 9.83
CA HIS A 224 13.15 -10.38 10.40
C HIS A 224 11.80 -11.02 10.75
N ALA A 225 11.17 -10.63 11.86
CA ALA A 225 9.83 -11.10 12.22
C ALA A 225 8.75 -10.53 11.30
N PHE A 226 8.92 -9.29 10.83
CA PHE A 226 8.01 -8.68 9.85
C PHE A 226 8.16 -9.35 8.48
N GLY A 227 7.03 -9.54 7.78
CA GLY A 227 7.02 -10.11 6.43
C GLY A 227 7.52 -9.12 5.39
N TRP A 228 8.71 -9.33 4.87
CA TRP A 228 9.28 -8.60 3.74
C TRP A 228 9.26 -9.51 2.52
N GLY A 229 8.24 -9.34 1.67
CA GLY A 229 7.91 -10.35 0.67
C GLY A 229 7.84 -9.86 -0.77
N THR A 230 7.59 -10.82 -1.66
CA THR A 230 7.33 -10.57 -3.08
C THR A 230 6.43 -11.63 -3.70
N ALA A 231 5.75 -11.28 -4.79
CA ALA A 231 5.12 -12.25 -5.65
C ALA A 231 6.17 -13.06 -6.43
N VAL A 232 5.92 -14.37 -6.55
CA VAL A 232 6.77 -15.33 -7.28
C VAL A 232 5.97 -16.14 -8.29
N ALA A 233 6.67 -16.65 -9.29
CA ALA A 233 6.13 -17.53 -10.31
C ALA A 233 6.76 -18.91 -10.20
N ALA A 234 5.94 -19.95 -10.08
CA ALA A 234 6.43 -21.33 -9.90
C ALA A 234 7.27 -21.83 -11.08
N ASP A 235 6.97 -21.37 -12.31
CA ASP A 235 7.77 -21.70 -13.49
C ASP A 235 9.22 -21.19 -13.40
N GLN A 236 9.44 -20.05 -12.75
CA GLN A 236 10.79 -19.52 -12.50
C GLN A 236 11.49 -20.23 -11.33
N LEU A 237 10.76 -20.54 -10.27
CA LEU A 237 11.33 -21.28 -9.12
C LEU A 237 11.79 -22.69 -9.53
N LEU A 238 11.05 -23.35 -10.40
CA LEU A 238 11.29 -24.73 -10.82
C LEU A 238 12.08 -24.83 -12.14
N GLY A 239 12.26 -23.70 -12.84
CA GLY A 239 12.93 -23.65 -14.12
C GLY A 239 14.44 -23.90 -14.06
N THR A 240 15.04 -24.22 -15.20
CA THR A 240 16.47 -24.57 -15.31
C THR A 240 17.30 -23.53 -16.09
N SER A 241 16.67 -22.46 -16.57
CA SER A 241 17.37 -21.40 -17.30
C SER A 241 18.29 -20.58 -16.37
N THR A 242 19.23 -19.85 -16.95
CA THR A 242 20.08 -18.89 -16.22
C THR A 242 19.23 -17.83 -15.51
N ASP A 243 18.16 -17.36 -16.14
CA ASP A 243 17.23 -16.40 -15.52
C ASP A 243 16.50 -17.03 -14.34
N SER A 244 16.06 -18.28 -14.44
CA SER A 244 15.46 -19.01 -13.33
C SER A 244 16.42 -19.20 -12.15
N GLN A 245 17.72 -19.42 -12.42
CA GLN A 245 18.73 -19.48 -11.37
C GLN A 245 18.86 -18.12 -10.66
N ARG A 246 19.05 -17.04 -11.42
CA ARG A 246 19.15 -15.66 -10.86
C ARG A 246 17.87 -15.27 -10.12
N TYR A 247 16.71 -15.69 -10.63
CA TYR A 247 15.42 -15.46 -9.99
C TYR A 247 15.37 -16.06 -8.58
N ARG A 248 15.77 -17.34 -8.43
CA ARG A 248 15.87 -18.01 -7.13
C ARG A 248 16.86 -17.34 -6.20
N GLU A 249 18.05 -17.00 -6.70
CA GLU A 249 19.06 -16.27 -5.91
C GLU A 249 18.52 -14.92 -5.39
N ALA A 250 17.82 -14.17 -6.25
CA ALA A 250 17.22 -12.89 -5.87
C ALA A 250 16.10 -13.07 -4.81
N VAL A 251 15.25 -14.09 -4.96
CA VAL A 251 14.19 -14.41 -3.98
C VAL A 251 14.81 -14.70 -2.62
N LEU A 252 15.78 -15.61 -2.57
CA LEU A 252 16.39 -16.05 -1.30
C LEU A 252 17.22 -14.95 -0.62
N ALA A 253 17.83 -14.05 -1.39
CA ALA A 253 18.68 -12.99 -0.87
C ALA A 253 17.91 -11.75 -0.37
N ASN A 254 16.66 -11.56 -0.81
CA ASN A 254 15.97 -10.29 -0.60
C ASN A 254 14.59 -10.39 0.05
N PHE A 255 14.06 -11.59 0.28
CA PHE A 255 12.71 -11.77 0.81
C PHE A 255 12.66 -12.88 1.85
N ASN A 256 11.81 -12.72 2.86
CA ASN A 256 11.54 -13.74 3.87
C ASN A 256 10.10 -14.26 3.81
N MET A 257 9.28 -13.72 2.90
CA MET A 257 7.90 -14.10 2.64
C MET A 257 7.62 -14.04 1.13
N VAL A 258 6.74 -14.89 0.63
CA VAL A 258 6.35 -14.90 -0.78
C VAL A 258 4.85 -15.16 -0.97
N VAL A 259 4.33 -14.76 -2.13
CA VAL A 259 3.00 -15.11 -2.62
C VAL A 259 3.12 -15.64 -4.05
N PHE A 260 2.38 -16.67 -4.42
CA PHE A 260 2.31 -17.08 -5.82
C PHE A 260 1.42 -16.13 -6.61
N GLU A 261 2.00 -15.41 -7.61
CA GLU A 261 1.27 -14.44 -8.42
C GLU A 261 0.01 -15.03 -9.07
N ASN A 262 0.15 -16.22 -9.68
CA ASN A 262 -0.92 -16.84 -10.45
C ASN A 262 -1.18 -18.31 -10.12
N ASP A 263 -0.16 -19.05 -9.68
CA ASP A 263 -0.19 -20.53 -9.71
C ASP A 263 -1.24 -21.16 -8.78
N LEU A 264 -1.70 -20.43 -7.74
CA LEU A 264 -2.76 -20.87 -6.82
C LEU A 264 -4.15 -20.31 -7.15
N LYS A 265 -4.28 -19.44 -8.18
CA LYS A 265 -5.59 -18.97 -8.66
C LYS A 265 -6.39 -20.13 -9.23
N TRP A 266 -7.71 -20.10 -9.07
CA TRP A 266 -8.58 -21.23 -9.42
C TRP A 266 -8.37 -21.78 -10.82
N PRO A 267 -8.35 -20.99 -11.91
CA PRO A 267 -8.10 -21.55 -13.27
C PRO A 267 -6.74 -22.24 -13.40
N GLN A 268 -5.69 -21.69 -12.80
CA GLN A 268 -4.33 -22.25 -12.86
C GLN A 268 -4.20 -23.50 -11.99
N TRP A 269 -4.86 -23.56 -10.85
CA TRP A 269 -4.94 -24.74 -10.03
C TRP A 269 -5.57 -25.92 -10.77
N GLU A 270 -6.68 -25.70 -11.48
CA GLU A 270 -7.30 -26.77 -12.28
C GLU A 270 -6.42 -27.23 -13.45
N GLN A 271 -5.64 -26.31 -14.04
CA GLN A 271 -4.73 -26.66 -15.12
C GLN A 271 -3.55 -27.50 -14.67
N ASN A 272 -2.94 -27.16 -13.54
CA ASN A 272 -1.75 -27.85 -13.02
C ASN A 272 -1.54 -27.59 -11.53
N ARG A 273 -2.28 -28.28 -10.69
CA ARG A 273 -2.14 -28.16 -9.21
C ARG A 273 -0.80 -28.64 -8.67
N GLN A 274 -0.09 -29.51 -9.41
CA GLN A 274 1.21 -30.03 -8.96
C GLN A 274 2.29 -28.94 -8.97
N ARG A 275 2.23 -28.01 -9.92
CA ARG A 275 3.24 -26.95 -10.07
C ARG A 275 3.35 -26.03 -8.83
N PRO A 276 2.29 -25.43 -8.28
CA PRO A 276 2.40 -24.67 -7.04
C PRO A 276 2.81 -25.53 -5.84
N LEU A 277 2.38 -26.78 -5.73
CA LEU A 277 2.79 -27.68 -4.64
C LEU A 277 4.30 -27.99 -4.68
N ASP A 278 4.87 -28.17 -5.88
CA ASP A 278 6.32 -28.33 -6.04
C ASP A 278 7.06 -27.02 -5.74
N GLY A 279 6.50 -25.88 -6.12
CA GLY A 279 7.03 -24.55 -5.76
C GLY A 279 7.04 -24.31 -4.25
N ILE A 280 5.97 -24.63 -3.52
CA ILE A 280 5.88 -24.56 -2.05
C ILE A 280 6.96 -25.42 -1.42
N ARG A 281 7.10 -26.66 -1.88
CA ARG A 281 8.12 -27.59 -1.39
C ARG A 281 9.53 -27.02 -1.58
N TRP A 282 9.81 -26.49 -2.78
CA TRP A 282 11.10 -25.89 -3.09
C TRP A 282 11.40 -24.70 -2.16
N LEU A 283 10.44 -23.80 -1.95
CA LEU A 283 10.58 -22.63 -1.06
C LEU A 283 10.93 -23.04 0.37
N LYS A 284 10.20 -23.99 0.93
CA LYS A 284 10.43 -24.47 2.30
C LYS A 284 11.79 -25.17 2.45
N GLN A 285 12.20 -25.98 1.48
CA GLN A 285 13.53 -26.61 1.46
C GLN A 285 14.67 -25.58 1.39
N ASN A 286 14.41 -24.40 0.84
CA ASN A 286 15.37 -23.29 0.77
C ASN A 286 15.16 -22.23 1.86
N GLY A 287 14.41 -22.54 2.93
CA GLY A 287 14.29 -21.71 4.12
C GLY A 287 13.23 -20.61 4.07
N ILE A 288 12.39 -20.53 3.02
CA ILE A 288 11.22 -19.65 2.99
C ILE A 288 9.98 -20.42 3.39
N SER A 289 9.54 -20.24 4.64
CA SER A 289 8.35 -20.89 5.18
C SER A 289 7.11 -20.00 5.22
N ARG A 290 7.28 -18.69 5.13
CA ARG A 290 6.19 -17.72 5.08
C ARG A 290 5.70 -17.59 3.63
N ILE A 291 4.61 -18.28 3.32
CA ILE A 291 4.05 -18.37 1.97
C ILE A 291 2.58 -18.00 2.04
N ARG A 292 2.17 -17.01 1.24
CA ARG A 292 0.80 -16.55 1.12
C ARG A 292 0.09 -17.24 -0.03
N GLY A 293 -1.12 -17.72 0.22
CA GLY A 293 -2.02 -18.27 -0.79
C GLY A 293 -2.86 -17.17 -1.46
N HIS A 294 -2.80 -17.09 -2.79
CA HIS A 294 -3.55 -16.10 -3.58
C HIS A 294 -4.16 -16.76 -4.81
N ASN A 295 -5.46 -16.85 -4.94
CA ASN A 295 -6.57 -16.63 -4.00
C ASN A 295 -7.58 -17.77 -4.10
N LEU A 296 -8.42 -17.96 -3.06
CA LEU A 296 -9.45 -19.01 -3.08
C LEU A 296 -10.66 -18.61 -3.92
N VAL A 297 -11.21 -17.40 -3.70
CA VAL A 297 -12.37 -16.89 -4.44
C VAL A 297 -12.11 -15.48 -4.95
N TRP A 298 -12.04 -15.34 -6.26
CA TRP A 298 -12.10 -14.06 -6.97
C TRP A 298 -13.41 -14.01 -7.75
N PRO A 299 -14.48 -13.38 -7.22
CA PRO A 299 -15.86 -13.75 -7.55
C PRO A 299 -16.41 -13.11 -8.83
N GLY A 300 -15.55 -12.73 -9.77
CA GLY A 300 -15.92 -12.25 -11.11
C GLY A 300 -15.73 -13.34 -12.17
N TRP A 301 -16.67 -13.49 -13.10
CA TRP A 301 -16.63 -14.52 -14.13
C TRP A 301 -15.32 -14.62 -14.91
N GLN A 302 -14.63 -13.49 -15.12
CA GLN A 302 -13.35 -13.43 -15.84
C GLN A 302 -12.19 -14.09 -15.09
N TYR A 303 -12.33 -14.34 -13.79
CA TYR A 303 -11.32 -14.93 -12.92
C TYR A 303 -11.61 -16.37 -12.51
N LEU A 304 -12.75 -16.88 -12.94
CA LEU A 304 -13.20 -18.23 -12.66
C LEU A 304 -12.96 -19.16 -13.87
N PRO A 305 -12.77 -20.47 -13.66
CA PRO A 305 -12.79 -21.42 -14.75
C PRO A 305 -14.08 -21.30 -15.58
N ALA A 306 -13.98 -21.41 -16.90
CA ALA A 306 -15.14 -21.28 -17.79
C ALA A 306 -16.26 -22.28 -17.45
N SER A 307 -15.91 -23.46 -16.94
CA SER A 307 -16.84 -24.49 -16.46
C SER A 307 -17.74 -24.02 -15.31
N VAL A 308 -17.24 -23.12 -14.46
CA VAL A 308 -18.03 -22.57 -13.33
C VAL A 308 -19.15 -21.69 -13.85
N ARG A 309 -18.90 -20.87 -14.87
CA ARG A 309 -19.89 -20.00 -15.46
C ARG A 309 -21.06 -20.75 -16.10
N THR A 310 -20.85 -21.99 -16.58
CA THR A 310 -21.96 -22.80 -17.12
C THR A 310 -23.03 -23.12 -16.07
N LEU A 311 -22.72 -22.93 -14.79
CA LEU A 311 -23.62 -23.16 -13.66
C LEU A 311 -24.39 -21.90 -13.23
N GLU A 312 -24.26 -20.77 -13.91
CA GLU A 312 -24.82 -19.48 -13.48
C GLU A 312 -26.35 -19.53 -13.24
N ASN A 313 -27.08 -20.38 -13.97
CA ASN A 313 -28.51 -20.57 -13.83
C ASN A 313 -28.90 -21.74 -12.90
N ASN A 314 -27.93 -22.34 -12.20
CA ASN A 314 -28.16 -23.41 -11.22
C ASN A 314 -27.44 -23.08 -9.89
N THR A 315 -28.14 -22.31 -9.05
CA THR A 315 -27.59 -21.77 -7.80
C THR A 315 -27.00 -22.85 -6.88
N GLU A 316 -27.66 -24.02 -6.76
CA GLU A 316 -27.16 -25.10 -5.88
C GLU A 316 -25.89 -25.76 -6.43
N ALA A 317 -25.86 -26.04 -7.73
CA ALA A 317 -24.67 -26.60 -8.36
C ALA A 317 -23.50 -25.61 -8.33
N LEU A 318 -23.76 -24.32 -8.55
CA LEU A 318 -22.76 -23.26 -8.45
C LEU A 318 -22.20 -23.16 -7.03
N ARG A 319 -23.09 -23.13 -6.02
CA ARG A 319 -22.71 -23.13 -4.60
C ARG A 319 -21.83 -24.33 -4.23
N ALA A 320 -22.25 -25.52 -4.61
CA ALA A 320 -21.49 -26.74 -4.36
C ALA A 320 -20.10 -26.66 -5.02
N ARG A 321 -20.03 -26.23 -6.28
CA ARG A 321 -18.77 -26.13 -7.02
C ARG A 321 -17.76 -25.17 -6.41
N VAL A 322 -18.22 -23.98 -5.92
CA VAL A 322 -17.36 -23.01 -5.22
C VAL A 322 -16.85 -23.62 -3.90
N ARG A 323 -17.74 -24.24 -3.12
CA ARG A 323 -17.42 -24.85 -1.83
C ARG A 323 -16.44 -26.03 -1.97
N ASP A 324 -16.61 -26.85 -3.00
CA ASP A 324 -15.72 -27.98 -3.30
C ASP A 324 -14.32 -27.48 -3.66
N HIS A 325 -14.20 -26.42 -4.47
CA HIS A 325 -12.92 -25.83 -4.80
C HIS A 325 -12.17 -25.33 -3.54
N ILE A 326 -12.83 -24.56 -2.68
CA ILE A 326 -12.22 -24.07 -1.44
C ILE A 326 -11.73 -25.24 -0.59
N SER A 327 -12.57 -26.26 -0.43
CA SER A 327 -12.26 -27.43 0.38
C SER A 327 -11.12 -28.27 -0.21
N GLU A 328 -11.05 -28.40 -1.53
CA GLU A 328 -9.97 -29.10 -2.22
C GLU A 328 -8.63 -28.40 -2.03
N VAL A 329 -8.57 -27.11 -2.37
CA VAL A 329 -7.32 -26.34 -2.34
C VAL A 329 -6.76 -26.25 -0.92
N THR A 330 -7.61 -25.86 0.05
CA THR A 330 -7.15 -25.68 1.42
C THR A 330 -6.69 -26.98 2.07
N ARG A 331 -7.33 -28.13 1.76
CA ARG A 331 -6.83 -29.44 2.23
C ARG A 331 -5.53 -29.86 1.55
N ALA A 332 -5.37 -29.56 0.27
CA ALA A 332 -4.16 -29.90 -0.46
C ALA A 332 -2.93 -29.10 -0.01
N THR A 333 -3.14 -27.93 0.59
CA THR A 333 -2.10 -27.01 1.08
C THR A 333 -2.09 -26.90 2.62
N ALA A 334 -2.83 -27.77 3.32
CA ALA A 334 -2.98 -27.67 4.77
C ALA A 334 -1.65 -27.72 5.51
N GLY A 335 -1.37 -26.71 6.35
CA GLY A 335 -0.12 -26.56 7.10
C GLY A 335 1.09 -26.13 6.25
N GLU A 336 0.88 -25.85 4.96
CA GLU A 336 1.95 -25.45 4.06
C GLU A 336 2.04 -23.92 3.90
N LEU A 337 0.94 -23.21 4.08
CA LEU A 337 0.83 -21.77 3.89
C LEU A 337 0.61 -21.04 5.22
N GLU A 338 1.13 -19.82 5.33
CA GLU A 338 0.94 -18.96 6.50
C GLU A 338 -0.45 -18.33 6.50
N ASP A 339 -0.91 -17.90 5.33
CA ASP A 339 -2.21 -17.25 5.17
C ASP A 339 -2.81 -17.48 3.76
N TRP A 340 -4.12 -17.14 3.63
CA TRP A 340 -4.88 -17.21 2.39
C TRP A 340 -5.68 -15.94 2.14
N ASP A 341 -5.64 -15.42 0.92
CA ASP A 341 -6.69 -14.56 0.38
C ASP A 341 -7.92 -15.41 0.09
N VAL A 342 -8.86 -15.45 1.05
CA VAL A 342 -10.10 -16.21 0.89
C VAL A 342 -11.04 -15.51 -0.08
N LEU A 343 -11.14 -14.19 0.02
CA LEU A 343 -11.98 -13.34 -0.83
C LEU A 343 -11.17 -12.19 -1.40
N ASN A 344 -11.09 -12.15 -2.72
CA ASN A 344 -10.33 -11.13 -3.45
C ASN A 344 -11.26 -10.18 -4.21
N GLU A 345 -11.05 -8.87 -4.06
CA GLU A 345 -11.69 -7.76 -4.79
C GLU A 345 -13.23 -7.78 -4.79
N PRO A 346 -13.89 -7.85 -3.62
CA PRO A 346 -15.34 -7.95 -3.54
C PRO A 346 -16.11 -6.70 -3.98
N TYR A 347 -15.43 -5.57 -4.21
CA TYR A 347 -16.10 -4.35 -4.67
C TYR A 347 -16.51 -4.43 -6.14
N THR A 348 -15.57 -4.79 -7.01
CA THR A 348 -15.80 -4.81 -8.46
C THR A 348 -16.22 -6.18 -8.99
N ASN A 349 -15.95 -7.25 -8.27
CA ASN A 349 -16.18 -8.63 -8.66
C ASN A 349 -17.25 -9.25 -7.76
N ARG A 350 -18.50 -9.28 -8.23
CA ARG A 350 -19.64 -9.71 -7.42
C ARG A 350 -20.57 -10.72 -8.14
N ASP A 351 -20.09 -11.37 -9.20
CA ASP A 351 -20.96 -12.25 -9.98
C ASP A 351 -21.46 -13.43 -9.15
N LEU A 352 -20.57 -14.01 -8.33
CA LEU A 352 -20.97 -15.09 -7.42
C LEU A 352 -21.94 -14.61 -6.34
N GLN A 353 -21.67 -13.46 -5.69
CA GLN A 353 -22.54 -12.93 -4.64
C GLN A 353 -23.94 -12.55 -5.17
N ARG A 354 -24.04 -12.06 -6.42
CA ARG A 354 -25.33 -11.74 -7.04
C ARG A 354 -26.24 -12.96 -7.17
N ILE A 355 -25.68 -14.16 -7.30
CA ILE A 355 -26.42 -15.41 -7.46
C ILE A 355 -26.57 -16.16 -6.12
N LEU A 356 -25.50 -16.20 -5.33
CA LEU A 356 -25.41 -17.03 -4.13
C LEU A 356 -25.85 -16.31 -2.84
N GLY A 357 -25.89 -14.95 -2.87
CA GLY A 357 -26.11 -14.10 -1.71
C GLY A 357 -24.79 -13.67 -1.04
N ASP A 358 -24.82 -12.53 -0.34
CA ASP A 358 -23.62 -11.99 0.34
C ASP A 358 -23.22 -12.83 1.58
N GLU A 359 -24.16 -13.54 2.19
CA GLU A 359 -23.93 -14.48 3.30
C GLU A 359 -23.02 -15.64 2.92
N GLU A 360 -22.93 -15.98 1.63
CA GLU A 360 -22.07 -17.05 1.16
C GLU A 360 -20.57 -16.72 1.37
N MET A 361 -20.21 -15.45 1.40
CA MET A 361 -18.84 -15.02 1.72
C MET A 361 -18.40 -15.58 3.09
N SER A 362 -19.27 -15.52 4.11
CA SER A 362 -18.96 -16.11 5.42
C SER A 362 -18.76 -17.63 5.36
N ALA A 363 -19.54 -18.32 4.53
CA ALA A 363 -19.38 -19.76 4.33
C ALA A 363 -18.03 -20.12 3.71
N TRP A 364 -17.50 -19.27 2.77
CA TRP A 364 -16.19 -19.48 2.16
C TRP A 364 -15.06 -19.42 3.19
N PHE A 365 -15.06 -18.42 4.08
CA PHE A 365 -14.09 -18.33 5.18
C PHE A 365 -14.16 -19.53 6.13
N ARG A 366 -15.39 -19.95 6.52
CA ARG A 366 -15.55 -21.13 7.41
C ARG A 366 -15.11 -22.43 6.75
N LEU A 367 -15.25 -22.56 5.43
CA LEU A 367 -14.75 -23.69 4.67
C LEU A 367 -13.23 -23.70 4.62
N ALA A 368 -12.61 -22.53 4.35
CA ALA A 368 -11.17 -22.39 4.36
C ALA A 368 -10.57 -22.76 5.73
N GLN A 369 -11.16 -22.25 6.82
CA GLN A 369 -10.73 -22.60 8.19
C GLN A 369 -10.82 -24.10 8.48
N ARG A 370 -11.87 -24.77 7.99
CA ARG A 370 -11.98 -26.24 8.17
C ARG A 370 -10.98 -27.01 7.31
N GLY A 371 -10.61 -26.49 6.14
CA GLY A 371 -9.65 -27.12 5.25
C GLY A 371 -8.21 -26.98 5.75
N ASP A 372 -7.86 -25.81 6.26
CA ASP A 372 -6.56 -25.52 6.89
C ASP A 372 -6.75 -24.65 8.14
N PRO A 373 -6.87 -25.25 9.33
CA PRO A 373 -7.03 -24.50 10.58
C PRO A 373 -5.78 -23.68 11.01
N ALA A 374 -4.63 -23.93 10.40
CA ALA A 374 -3.37 -23.27 10.75
C ALA A 374 -3.18 -21.97 9.98
N ALA A 375 -3.69 -21.89 8.75
CA ALA A 375 -3.57 -20.70 7.91
C ALA A 375 -4.43 -19.54 8.40
N LYS A 376 -3.90 -18.32 8.34
CA LYS A 376 -4.64 -17.09 8.59
C LYS A 376 -5.49 -16.70 7.37
N LEU A 377 -6.70 -16.24 7.60
CA LEU A 377 -7.69 -15.99 6.55
C LEU A 377 -7.86 -14.49 6.32
N TYR A 378 -7.52 -14.05 5.12
CA TYR A 378 -7.54 -12.64 4.71
C TYR A 378 -8.65 -12.36 3.71
N ILE A 379 -9.18 -11.15 3.79
CA ILE A 379 -9.87 -10.48 2.69
C ILE A 379 -8.89 -9.52 2.04
N ASN A 380 -8.89 -9.39 0.71
CA ASN A 380 -7.93 -8.59 -0.03
C ASN A 380 -8.62 -7.70 -1.08
N ASP A 381 -8.21 -6.42 -1.17
CA ASP A 381 -8.79 -5.53 -2.19
C ASP A 381 -7.80 -4.43 -2.63
N TYR A 382 -8.04 -3.89 -3.83
CA TYR A 382 -7.24 -2.82 -4.44
C TYR A 382 -7.85 -1.43 -4.18
N ASN A 383 -7.17 -0.37 -4.60
CA ASN A 383 -7.62 1.03 -4.48
C ASN A 383 -7.97 1.49 -3.05
N ILE A 384 -7.51 0.80 -2.03
CA ILE A 384 -7.73 1.20 -0.64
C ILE A 384 -6.74 2.32 -0.26
N LEU A 385 -5.46 2.14 -0.60
CA LEU A 385 -4.37 3.09 -0.31
C LEU A 385 -4.00 3.96 -1.52
N SER A 386 -4.26 3.53 -2.74
CA SER A 386 -3.85 4.21 -3.97
C SER A 386 -4.77 5.37 -4.36
N ALA A 387 -4.48 6.00 -5.50
CA ALA A 387 -5.21 7.18 -6.01
C ALA A 387 -5.31 8.33 -4.98
N GLY A 388 -4.19 8.62 -4.28
CA GLY A 388 -4.18 9.63 -3.22
C GLY A 388 -5.06 9.29 -2.01
N GLY A 389 -5.54 8.04 -1.90
CA GLY A 389 -6.55 7.62 -0.93
C GLY A 389 -7.97 8.08 -1.28
N GLY A 390 -8.19 8.62 -2.48
CA GLY A 390 -9.43 9.33 -2.86
C GLY A 390 -10.57 8.45 -3.33
N ASN A 391 -10.40 7.14 -3.49
CA ASN A 391 -11.51 6.25 -3.89
C ASN A 391 -12.36 5.87 -2.67
N LEU A 392 -13.13 6.84 -2.17
CA LEU A 392 -13.93 6.68 -0.96
C LEU A 392 -15.03 5.61 -1.11
N ALA A 393 -15.67 5.50 -2.27
CA ALA A 393 -16.73 4.52 -2.51
C ALA A 393 -16.19 3.09 -2.34
N HIS A 394 -15.06 2.78 -2.98
CA HIS A 394 -14.39 1.47 -2.87
C HIS A 394 -13.96 1.18 -1.43
N ARG A 395 -13.28 2.16 -0.81
CA ARG A 395 -12.79 2.05 0.58
C ARG A 395 -13.93 1.87 1.58
N ASN A 396 -15.04 2.58 1.40
CA ASN A 396 -16.24 2.44 2.25
C ASN A 396 -16.88 1.06 2.06
N HIS A 397 -17.01 0.59 0.83
CA HIS A 397 -17.52 -0.75 0.56
C HIS A 397 -16.64 -1.83 1.21
N TYR A 398 -15.32 -1.71 1.10
CA TYR A 398 -14.39 -2.65 1.72
C TYR A 398 -14.54 -2.69 3.25
N TYR A 399 -14.61 -1.50 3.87
CA TYR A 399 -14.89 -1.37 5.31
C TYR A 399 -16.23 -2.02 5.70
N GLN A 400 -17.29 -1.75 4.94
CA GLN A 400 -18.62 -2.33 5.18
C GLN A 400 -18.64 -3.85 5.00
N THR A 401 -17.92 -4.37 4.00
CA THR A 401 -17.78 -5.82 3.79
C THR A 401 -17.10 -6.50 4.98
N ILE A 402 -16.02 -5.92 5.51
CA ILE A 402 -15.35 -6.45 6.70
C ILE A 402 -16.29 -6.37 7.92
N SER A 403 -16.98 -5.24 8.12
CA SER A 403 -17.94 -5.08 9.21
C SER A 403 -19.10 -6.10 9.13
N TYR A 404 -19.58 -6.37 7.93
CA TYR A 404 -20.61 -7.37 7.70
C TYR A 404 -20.11 -8.78 8.05
N LEU A 405 -18.93 -9.16 7.58
CA LEU A 405 -18.33 -10.45 7.91
C LEU A 405 -18.09 -10.61 9.42
N ASP A 406 -17.59 -9.56 10.09
CA ASP A 406 -17.43 -9.56 11.55
C ASP A 406 -18.77 -9.73 12.29
N SER A 407 -19.85 -9.07 11.81
CA SER A 407 -21.19 -9.19 12.41
C SER A 407 -21.75 -10.61 12.34
N LEU A 408 -21.30 -11.41 11.37
CA LEU A 408 -21.63 -12.83 11.23
C LEU A 408 -20.70 -13.76 12.01
N GLY A 409 -19.75 -13.22 12.75
CA GLY A 409 -18.71 -14.01 13.42
C GLY A 409 -17.88 -14.85 12.43
N THR A 410 -17.59 -14.29 11.26
CA THR A 410 -16.76 -14.93 10.24
C THR A 410 -15.30 -14.92 10.65
N PRO A 411 -14.55 -16.02 10.46
CA PRO A 411 -13.15 -16.10 10.85
C PRO A 411 -12.24 -15.33 9.85
N VAL A 412 -12.36 -14.01 9.81
CA VAL A 412 -11.45 -13.13 9.09
C VAL A 412 -10.31 -12.78 10.03
N ASP A 413 -9.10 -13.28 9.76
CA ASP A 413 -7.92 -13.09 10.60
C ASP A 413 -7.13 -11.84 10.22
N GLY A 414 -7.21 -11.37 8.97
CA GLY A 414 -6.43 -10.21 8.52
C GLY A 414 -7.04 -9.47 7.33
N ILE A 415 -6.47 -8.29 7.07
CA ILE A 415 -6.91 -7.35 6.05
C ILE A 415 -5.78 -7.13 5.06
N GLY A 416 -5.98 -7.52 3.79
CA GLY A 416 -5.05 -7.28 2.69
C GLY A 416 -5.41 -5.97 1.97
N MET A 417 -4.42 -5.15 1.70
CA MET A 417 -4.52 -3.96 0.86
C MET A 417 -3.50 -4.10 -0.26
N GLN A 418 -3.93 -4.31 -1.49
CA GLN A 418 -3.03 -4.67 -2.59
C GLN A 418 -1.86 -3.70 -2.76
N GLY A 419 -2.13 -2.40 -2.87
CA GLY A 419 -1.06 -1.41 -2.98
C GLY A 419 -0.56 -1.22 -4.41
N HIS A 420 -1.41 -1.34 -5.43
CA HIS A 420 -1.10 -0.97 -6.80
C HIS A 420 -1.23 0.54 -6.99
N PHE A 421 -0.12 1.23 -7.24
CA PHE A 421 -0.08 2.67 -7.40
C PHE A 421 0.27 3.09 -8.83
N SER A 422 -0.35 4.15 -9.31
CA SER A 422 0.04 4.91 -10.50
C SER A 422 0.28 6.39 -10.20
N GLY A 423 0.16 6.77 -8.94
CA GLY A 423 0.47 8.08 -8.38
C GLY A 423 0.65 7.95 -6.86
N PRO A 424 1.43 8.83 -6.25
CA PRO A 424 1.70 8.75 -4.81
C PRO A 424 0.46 9.09 -3.98
N THR A 425 0.38 8.47 -2.81
CA THR A 425 -0.55 8.86 -1.75
C THR A 425 0.27 9.48 -0.61
N PRO A 426 -0.09 10.66 -0.11
CA PRO A 426 0.62 11.29 1.00
C PRO A 426 0.71 10.36 2.23
N PRO A 427 1.88 10.29 2.91
CA PRO A 427 2.08 9.41 4.06
C PRO A 427 1.07 9.58 5.19
N GLU A 428 0.72 10.82 5.54
CA GLU A 428 -0.30 11.06 6.57
C GLU A 428 -1.69 10.57 6.16
N GLN A 429 -2.00 10.64 4.85
CA GLN A 429 -3.24 10.08 4.33
C GLN A 429 -3.25 8.56 4.44
N MET A 430 -2.12 7.91 4.11
CA MET A 430 -1.99 6.46 4.28
C MET A 430 -2.17 6.06 5.75
N LEU A 431 -1.57 6.79 6.69
CA LEU A 431 -1.75 6.53 8.13
C LEU A 431 -3.23 6.63 8.53
N ARG A 432 -3.95 7.69 8.11
CA ARG A 432 -5.39 7.82 8.40
C ARG A 432 -6.20 6.64 7.85
N ILE A 433 -5.87 6.16 6.65
CA ILE A 433 -6.55 4.97 6.09
C ILE A 433 -6.24 3.73 6.93
N LEU A 434 -4.98 3.51 7.29
CA LEU A 434 -4.59 2.37 8.13
C LEU A 434 -5.27 2.43 9.51
N ASP A 435 -5.30 3.61 10.15
CA ASP A 435 -5.99 3.83 11.44
C ASP A 435 -7.48 3.49 11.35
N ARG A 436 -8.14 3.87 10.24
CA ARG A 436 -9.55 3.54 10.00
C ARG A 436 -9.81 2.04 10.00
N PHE A 437 -8.93 1.26 9.38
CA PHE A 437 -9.08 -0.21 9.34
C PHE A 437 -8.53 -0.90 10.58
N ALA A 438 -7.67 -0.26 11.35
CA ALA A 438 -7.13 -0.78 12.61
C ALA A 438 -8.20 -1.02 13.68
N VAL A 439 -9.37 -0.38 13.58
CA VAL A 439 -10.50 -0.57 14.50
C VAL A 439 -11.01 -2.01 14.52
N PHE A 440 -10.74 -2.79 13.48
CA PHE A 440 -11.07 -4.22 13.42
C PHE A 440 -10.15 -5.11 14.26
N ASN A 441 -9.07 -4.55 14.83
CA ASN A 441 -8.06 -5.27 15.63
C ASN A 441 -7.47 -6.48 14.88
N LYS A 442 -7.30 -6.36 13.57
CA LYS A 442 -6.71 -7.38 12.71
C LYS A 442 -5.38 -6.88 12.14
N PRO A 443 -4.40 -7.76 11.89
CA PRO A 443 -3.21 -7.41 11.14
C PRO A 443 -3.59 -6.93 9.74
N ILE A 444 -2.85 -5.93 9.26
CA ILE A 444 -2.97 -5.38 7.92
C ILE A 444 -1.70 -5.71 7.13
N GLU A 445 -1.87 -6.13 5.89
CA GLU A 445 -0.77 -6.39 4.96
C GLU A 445 -0.91 -5.57 3.70
N ILE A 446 0.19 -4.99 3.23
CA ILE A 446 0.31 -4.58 1.84
C ILE A 446 0.72 -5.81 1.05
N THR A 447 -0.20 -6.32 0.23
CA THR A 447 -0.10 -7.67 -0.34
C THR A 447 0.50 -7.70 -1.74
N GLU A 448 0.47 -6.58 -2.48
CA GLU A 448 0.74 -6.55 -3.92
C GLU A 448 1.37 -5.22 -4.38
N PHE A 449 2.31 -4.68 -3.59
CA PHE A 449 2.87 -3.36 -3.91
C PHE A 449 3.55 -3.31 -5.26
N ASP A 450 3.11 -2.38 -6.07
CA ASP A 450 3.84 -1.86 -7.23
C ASP A 450 3.54 -0.36 -7.44
N PHE A 451 4.47 0.34 -8.09
CA PHE A 451 4.29 1.75 -8.43
C PHE A 451 4.67 2.00 -9.89
N ASP A 452 3.66 2.17 -10.74
CA ASP A 452 3.82 2.35 -12.18
C ASP A 452 4.11 3.82 -12.54
N THR A 453 5.37 4.15 -12.62
CA THR A 453 5.87 5.45 -13.05
C THR A 453 7.13 5.30 -13.91
N ALA A 454 7.32 6.22 -14.86
CA ALA A 454 8.55 6.32 -15.64
C ALA A 454 9.66 7.06 -14.88
N ASP A 455 9.32 7.78 -13.80
CA ASP A 455 10.27 8.50 -12.95
C ASP A 455 10.80 7.56 -11.87
N GLU A 456 12.01 7.01 -12.09
CA GLU A 456 12.65 6.10 -11.14
C GLU A 456 13.03 6.79 -9.82
N ALA A 457 13.29 8.09 -9.82
CA ALA A 457 13.60 8.84 -8.60
C ALA A 457 12.35 8.99 -7.72
N LEU A 458 11.21 9.33 -8.33
CA LEU A 458 9.91 9.34 -7.66
C LEU A 458 9.53 7.92 -7.17
N GLN A 459 9.78 6.89 -8.00
CA GLN A 459 9.52 5.49 -7.62
C GLN A 459 10.28 5.10 -6.36
N ALA A 460 11.58 5.40 -6.32
CA ALA A 460 12.44 5.11 -5.17
C ALA A 460 12.02 5.89 -3.92
N ARG A 461 11.76 7.19 -4.06
CA ARG A 461 11.32 8.05 -2.95
C ARG A 461 10.01 7.56 -2.35
N PHE A 462 9.00 7.31 -3.20
CA PHE A 462 7.70 6.84 -2.73
C PHE A 462 7.79 5.45 -2.09
N THR A 463 8.58 4.54 -2.67
CA THR A 463 8.85 3.22 -2.05
C THR A 463 9.39 3.38 -0.64
N ARG A 464 10.38 4.26 -0.43
CA ARG A 464 10.95 4.53 0.90
C ARG A 464 9.89 5.05 1.87
N ASP A 465 9.11 6.03 1.46
CA ASP A 465 8.15 6.70 2.33
C ASP A 465 6.97 5.78 2.67
N LEU A 466 6.53 4.95 1.72
CA LEU A 466 5.52 3.93 1.95
C LEU A 466 6.02 2.84 2.93
N LEU A 467 7.27 2.37 2.74
CA LEU A 467 7.87 1.40 3.67
C LEU A 467 7.91 1.95 5.10
N ILE A 468 8.39 3.20 5.29
CA ILE A 468 8.46 3.84 6.61
C ILE A 468 7.06 4.01 7.21
N THR A 469 6.13 4.55 6.42
CA THR A 469 4.74 4.79 6.85
C THR A 469 4.09 3.50 7.32
N PHE A 470 4.13 2.48 6.48
CA PHE A 470 3.48 1.21 6.77
C PHE A 470 4.15 0.46 7.93
N PHE A 471 5.47 0.32 7.92
CA PHE A 471 6.20 -0.36 8.99
C PHE A 471 6.05 0.30 10.36
N SER A 472 5.79 1.63 10.38
CA SER A 472 5.52 2.37 11.61
C SER A 472 4.13 2.13 12.20
N HIS A 473 3.18 1.56 11.42
CA HIS A 473 1.81 1.37 11.89
C HIS A 473 1.68 0.10 12.76
N PRO A 474 1.00 0.15 13.93
CA PRO A 474 0.93 -1.00 14.85
C PRO A 474 0.27 -2.23 14.25
N SER A 475 -0.75 -2.07 13.40
CA SER A 475 -1.43 -3.19 12.74
C SER A 475 -0.67 -3.79 11.56
N ALA A 476 0.43 -3.17 11.09
CA ALA A 476 1.19 -3.68 9.94
C ALA A 476 1.91 -4.98 10.28
N ASN A 477 1.76 -6.00 9.42
CA ASN A 477 2.29 -7.35 9.61
C ASN A 477 3.25 -7.80 8.51
N ALA A 478 2.94 -7.49 7.25
CA ALA A 478 3.78 -7.83 6.11
C ALA A 478 3.63 -6.81 4.97
N PHE A 479 4.69 -6.69 4.17
CA PHE A 479 4.74 -5.87 2.97
C PHE A 479 5.30 -6.69 1.82
N LEU A 480 4.49 -6.95 0.79
CA LEU A 480 4.87 -7.75 -0.36
C LEU A 480 4.88 -6.90 -1.64
N MET A 481 5.99 -6.97 -2.37
CA MET A 481 6.08 -6.48 -3.74
C MET A 481 5.26 -7.38 -4.67
N TRP A 482 4.63 -6.83 -5.72
CA TRP A 482 3.93 -7.68 -6.70
C TRP A 482 4.84 -8.11 -7.85
N GLY A 483 5.96 -8.73 -7.52
CA GLY A 483 7.05 -9.09 -8.41
C GLY A 483 8.25 -8.16 -8.27
N PHE A 484 9.39 -8.57 -8.79
CA PHE A 484 10.66 -7.86 -8.58
C PHE A 484 11.54 -7.77 -9.84
N TRP A 485 11.34 -8.61 -10.86
CA TRP A 485 12.15 -8.68 -12.07
C TRP A 485 11.32 -8.35 -13.32
N GLU A 486 11.80 -7.44 -14.17
CA GLU A 486 11.11 -7.00 -15.40
C GLU A 486 10.80 -8.16 -16.35
N GLY A 487 11.60 -9.24 -16.32
CA GLY A 487 11.41 -10.41 -17.18
C GLY A 487 10.14 -11.21 -16.87
N ARG A 488 9.57 -11.02 -15.67
CA ARG A 488 8.40 -11.78 -15.18
C ARG A 488 7.44 -10.90 -14.36
N HIS A 489 7.38 -9.61 -14.61
CA HIS A 489 6.50 -8.68 -13.92
C HIS A 489 5.33 -8.26 -14.83
N TRP A 490 4.08 -8.28 -14.33
CA TRP A 490 2.89 -7.87 -15.09
C TRP A 490 2.92 -6.38 -15.52
N ARG A 491 3.61 -5.53 -14.75
CA ARG A 491 3.95 -4.13 -15.06
C ARG A 491 5.46 -3.96 -15.01
N PRO A 492 6.23 -4.22 -16.07
CA PRO A 492 7.69 -4.27 -16.01
C PRO A 492 8.35 -3.04 -15.38
N ARG A 493 7.80 -1.83 -15.61
CA ARG A 493 8.32 -0.59 -14.99
C ARG A 493 8.30 -0.58 -13.47
N CYS A 494 7.47 -1.41 -12.84
CA CYS A 494 7.36 -1.46 -11.38
C CYS A 494 8.45 -2.33 -10.72
N ALA A 495 9.13 -3.16 -11.49
CA ALA A 495 10.13 -4.09 -10.99
C ALA A 495 11.33 -3.38 -10.32
N MET A 496 12.04 -4.10 -9.46
CA MET A 496 13.26 -3.67 -8.81
C MET A 496 14.53 -4.04 -9.60
N PHE A 497 14.46 -5.11 -10.39
CA PHE A 497 15.53 -5.55 -11.29
C PHE A 497 15.08 -5.39 -12.74
N ARG A 498 15.95 -4.80 -13.56
CA ARG A 498 15.73 -4.74 -15.01
C ARG A 498 15.84 -6.14 -15.64
N ARG A 499 15.45 -6.25 -16.89
CA ARG A 499 15.49 -7.53 -17.62
C ARG A 499 16.89 -8.16 -17.64
N ASP A 500 17.94 -7.36 -17.66
CA ASP A 500 19.35 -7.79 -17.61
C ASP A 500 19.89 -8.06 -16.20
N TRP A 501 19.02 -7.98 -15.18
CA TRP A 501 19.31 -8.13 -13.76
C TRP A 501 20.06 -6.96 -13.12
N SER A 502 20.29 -5.85 -13.82
CA SER A 502 20.77 -4.63 -13.16
C SER A 502 19.68 -4.07 -12.24
N THR A 503 20.08 -3.44 -11.15
CA THR A 503 19.15 -2.92 -10.15
C THR A 503 18.62 -1.54 -10.53
N LYS A 504 17.44 -1.20 -10.03
CA LYS A 504 16.84 0.13 -10.09
C LYS A 504 16.94 0.81 -8.73
N PRO A 505 16.80 2.16 -8.66
CA PRO A 505 16.90 2.91 -7.41
C PRO A 505 15.93 2.46 -6.30
N ASN A 506 14.74 1.93 -6.65
CA ASN A 506 13.80 1.39 -5.66
C ASN A 506 14.32 0.09 -5.01
N PHE A 507 15.18 -0.70 -5.69
CA PHE A 507 15.88 -1.82 -5.06
C PHE A 507 16.91 -1.35 -4.03
N ASP A 508 17.65 -0.28 -4.34
CA ASP A 508 18.62 0.28 -3.40
C ASP A 508 17.92 0.76 -2.13
N VAL A 509 16.74 1.38 -2.28
CA VAL A 509 15.88 1.75 -1.15
C VAL A 509 15.44 0.52 -0.35
N TRP A 510 14.97 -0.54 -1.01
CA TRP A 510 14.59 -1.79 -0.34
C TRP A 510 15.73 -2.34 0.49
N ARG A 511 16.92 -2.47 -0.09
CA ARG A 511 18.12 -2.99 0.58
C ARG A 511 18.55 -2.12 1.75
N GLU A 512 18.52 -0.80 1.56
CA GLU A 512 18.89 0.16 2.60
C GLU A 512 17.95 0.08 3.80
N MET A 513 16.63 0.09 3.56
CA MET A 513 15.65 0.08 4.63
C MET A 513 15.59 -1.27 5.34
N VAL A 514 15.38 -2.36 4.60
CA VAL A 514 15.08 -3.68 5.18
C VAL A 514 16.32 -4.37 5.73
N TYR A 515 17.46 -4.28 5.05
CA TYR A 515 18.65 -5.07 5.38
C TYR A 515 19.81 -4.27 5.99
N LYS A 516 19.61 -2.95 6.20
CA LYS A 516 20.56 -2.13 6.94
C LYS A 516 19.89 -1.36 8.07
N GLN A 517 18.94 -0.44 7.77
CA GLN A 517 18.33 0.40 8.80
C GLN A 517 17.45 -0.39 9.77
N TRP A 518 16.72 -1.39 9.28
CA TRP A 518 15.83 -2.25 10.07
C TRP A 518 16.43 -3.63 10.34
N TRP A 519 17.75 -3.71 10.39
CA TRP A 519 18.48 -4.95 10.63
C TRP A 519 19.41 -4.78 11.83
N THR A 520 19.53 -5.81 12.67
CA THR A 520 20.34 -5.73 13.89
C THR A 520 21.52 -6.66 13.82
N ASN A 521 22.72 -6.09 13.79
CA ASN A 521 23.98 -6.76 14.05
C ASN A 521 24.74 -5.95 15.10
N ALA A 522 25.28 -6.63 16.11
CA ALA A 522 26.05 -5.97 17.17
C ALA A 522 27.23 -6.85 17.61
N ASP A 523 28.34 -6.18 17.92
CA ASP A 523 29.50 -6.75 18.59
C ASP A 523 29.63 -6.07 19.95
N LEU A 524 29.46 -6.84 21.01
CA LEU A 524 29.33 -6.38 22.38
C LEU A 524 30.36 -7.05 23.27
N LYS A 525 30.53 -6.54 24.49
CA LYS A 525 31.21 -7.21 25.60
C LYS A 525 30.26 -7.33 26.79
N SER A 526 30.36 -8.44 27.50
CA SER A 526 29.61 -8.62 28.75
C SER A 526 30.17 -7.72 29.85
N ASP A 527 29.30 -7.20 30.68
CA ASP A 527 29.63 -6.38 31.85
C ASP A 527 30.10 -7.28 33.05
N LYS A 528 30.36 -6.66 34.21
CA LYS A 528 30.75 -7.32 35.44
C LYS A 528 29.73 -8.36 35.94
N ASN A 529 28.47 -8.27 35.50
CA ASN A 529 27.41 -9.24 35.82
C ASN A 529 27.30 -10.35 34.75
N GLY A 530 28.18 -10.32 33.75
CA GLY A 530 28.16 -11.22 32.61
C GLY A 530 27.13 -10.89 31.57
N ALA A 531 26.49 -9.69 31.61
CA ALA A 531 25.40 -9.30 30.73
C ALA A 531 25.89 -8.45 29.57
N ALA A 532 25.40 -8.74 28.35
CA ALA A 532 25.51 -7.89 27.16
C ALA A 532 24.11 -7.63 26.61
N ILE A 533 23.77 -6.38 26.39
CA ILE A 533 22.41 -5.97 25.98
C ILE A 533 22.44 -5.18 24.69
N VAL A 534 21.57 -5.52 23.76
CA VAL A 534 21.32 -4.73 22.55
C VAL A 534 19.82 -4.57 22.33
N ARG A 535 19.39 -3.33 22.00
CA ARG A 535 18.05 -3.07 21.53
C ARG A 535 17.99 -3.33 20.03
N GLY A 536 17.29 -4.39 19.63
CA GLY A 536 17.25 -4.89 18.25
C GLY A 536 15.84 -5.06 17.72
N PHE A 537 15.72 -5.22 16.38
CA PHE A 537 14.45 -5.52 15.72
C PHE A 537 13.96 -6.93 16.05
N HIS A 538 12.66 -7.13 16.10
CA HIS A 538 12.06 -8.45 16.31
C HIS A 538 12.46 -9.40 15.17
N GLY A 539 12.89 -10.61 15.52
CA GLY A 539 13.34 -11.59 14.54
C GLY A 539 14.07 -12.78 15.12
N GLU A 540 14.71 -13.53 14.25
CA GLU A 540 15.55 -14.67 14.57
C GLU A 540 17.02 -14.25 14.57
N TYR A 541 17.75 -14.67 15.58
CA TYR A 541 19.14 -14.29 15.82
C TYR A 541 20.03 -15.51 16.00
N GLU A 542 21.25 -15.37 15.55
CA GLU A 542 22.38 -16.20 15.95
C GLU A 542 23.25 -15.37 16.90
N VAL A 543 23.49 -15.91 18.08
CA VAL A 543 24.27 -15.24 19.13
C VAL A 543 25.45 -16.13 19.50
N THR A 544 26.66 -15.57 19.36
CA THR A 544 27.91 -16.24 19.70
C THR A 544 28.58 -15.53 20.87
N ALA A 545 28.82 -16.26 21.96
CA ALA A 545 29.64 -15.77 23.07
C ALA A 545 31.01 -16.44 23.07
N ARG A 546 32.07 -15.68 23.34
CA ARG A 546 33.46 -16.15 23.43
C ARG A 546 34.13 -15.67 24.71
N ALA A 547 34.77 -16.59 25.41
CA ALA A 547 35.53 -16.34 26.63
C ALA A 547 36.87 -17.10 26.57
N GLY A 548 37.99 -16.40 26.34
CA GLY A 548 39.29 -17.03 26.02
C GLY A 548 39.19 -17.89 24.76
N ASP A 549 39.62 -19.12 24.82
CA ASP A 549 39.62 -20.06 23.68
C ASP A 549 38.26 -20.79 23.51
N ARG A 550 37.31 -20.56 24.41
CA ARG A 550 35.98 -21.22 24.35
C ARG A 550 34.95 -20.32 23.63
N SER A 551 34.10 -20.94 22.85
CA SER A 551 32.99 -20.27 22.18
C SER A 551 31.75 -21.14 22.08
N LYS A 552 30.58 -20.51 22.13
CA LYS A 552 29.29 -21.19 21.91
C LYS A 552 28.37 -20.30 21.13
N THR A 553 27.69 -20.90 20.18
CA THR A 553 26.66 -20.24 19.35
C THR A 553 25.30 -20.84 19.66
N VAL A 554 24.30 -19.99 19.82
CA VAL A 554 22.90 -20.36 20.00
C VAL A 554 22.02 -19.56 19.06
N THR A 555 20.85 -20.10 18.75
CA THR A 555 19.80 -19.38 18.03
C THR A 555 18.72 -18.91 19.00
N ALA A 556 18.16 -17.73 18.76
CA ALA A 556 17.08 -17.18 19.56
C ALA A 556 16.05 -16.49 18.69
N LYS A 557 14.80 -16.46 19.13
CA LYS A 557 13.72 -15.69 18.53
C LYS A 557 13.30 -14.58 19.49
N MET A 558 13.36 -13.36 19.04
CA MET A 558 12.97 -12.17 19.81
C MET A 558 11.67 -11.58 19.29
N GLY A 559 10.73 -11.38 20.18
CA GLY A 559 9.46 -10.67 19.96
C GLY A 559 9.40 -9.36 20.75
N ALA A 560 8.18 -8.85 20.97
CA ALA A 560 7.94 -7.59 21.66
C ALA A 560 8.39 -7.58 23.13
N ASP A 561 8.39 -8.72 23.78
CA ASP A 561 8.81 -8.86 25.19
C ASP A 561 10.34 -8.98 25.37
N GLY A 562 11.07 -8.90 24.24
CA GLY A 562 12.51 -9.13 24.25
C GLY A 562 12.88 -10.61 24.41
N VAL A 563 14.16 -10.88 24.66
CA VAL A 563 14.67 -12.24 24.94
C VAL A 563 15.88 -12.20 25.86
N ILE A 564 15.95 -13.16 26.78
CA ILE A 564 17.12 -13.40 27.64
C ILE A 564 17.73 -14.74 27.24
N ILE A 565 19.02 -14.75 27.00
CA ILE A 565 19.79 -15.90 26.54
C ILE A 565 20.91 -16.16 27.53
N ASP A 566 20.95 -17.34 28.16
CA ASP A 566 22.06 -17.77 28.98
C ASP A 566 23.03 -18.61 28.14
N ILE A 567 24.30 -18.21 28.09
CA ILE A 567 25.35 -18.89 27.31
C ILE A 567 26.52 -19.25 28.23
N THR A 568 26.93 -20.51 28.18
CA THR A 568 28.18 -21.00 28.78
C THR A 568 29.10 -21.44 27.65
N PRO A 569 30.13 -20.62 27.33
CA PRO A 569 31.08 -20.90 26.25
C PRO A 569 31.97 -22.10 26.55
#